data_09433a5f677c00d77c2e142835e0a0ed
#
_entry.id   09433a5f677c00d77c2e142835e0a0ed
#
_cell.length_a   1.000
_cell.length_b   1.000
_cell.length_c   1.000
_cell.angle_alpha   90.00
_cell.angle_beta   90.00
_cell.angle_gamma   90.00
#
_symmetry.space_group_name_H-M   'P 1'
#
loop_
_entity.id
_entity.type
_entity.pdbx_description
1 polymer ?
#
loop_
_entity_poly.entity_id
_entity_poly.type
_entity_poly.pdbx_seq_one_letter_code
_entity_poly.pdbx_strand_id
1 'polypeptide(L)'
;MRLFFPFLLLLLFLNSCNTGPQPGTVPQETAELPADAELPADFVEFYKRFHADSLYQIAHISWPLQGDVSEQIDSTHYRPKTNTWTPEEWRMMRLNFSPNDYLIQTQMLGDFMIIERIRARSVSFGLERRFAKQPNGEWELIFYSDVQERGK
;
A
#
# COMPACT_ATOMS: atom_id res chain seq x y z
N MET A 1 50.94 -67.27 -10.16
CA MET A 1 51.23 -66.02 -10.90
C MET A 1 49.92 -65.62 -11.62
N ARG A 2 49.05 -64.91 -10.97
CA ARG A 2 47.78 -64.40 -11.54
C ARG A 2 47.54 -63.02 -10.99
N LEU A 3 47.62 -62.02 -11.90
CA LEU A 3 47.34 -60.61 -11.65
C LEU A 3 45.82 -60.43 -11.43
N PHE A 4 45.46 -59.88 -10.31
CA PHE A 4 44.13 -59.33 -10.10
C PHE A 4 44.13 -57.86 -10.35
N PHE A 5 43.35 -57.40 -11.31
CA PHE A 5 43.10 -56.03 -11.66
C PHE A 5 41.84 -55.61 -10.86
N PRO A 6 41.89 -54.60 -10.01
CA PRO A 6 40.65 -54.10 -9.44
C PRO A 6 40.02 -53.06 -10.38
N PHE A 7 38.82 -53.34 -10.81
CA PHE A 7 37.98 -52.48 -11.58
C PHE A 7 37.44 -51.32 -10.70
N LEU A 8 37.99 -50.14 -10.92
CA LEU A 8 37.54 -48.93 -10.22
C LEU A 8 36.25 -48.41 -10.87
N LEU A 9 35.14 -48.67 -10.22
CA LEU A 9 33.82 -48.21 -10.65
C LEU A 9 33.65 -46.74 -10.27
N LEU A 10 33.81 -45.84 -11.28
CA LEU A 10 33.59 -44.40 -11.14
C LEU A 10 32.07 -44.12 -11.17
N LEU A 11 31.47 -43.91 -9.99
CA LEU A 11 30.08 -43.48 -9.84
C LEU A 11 30.00 -41.97 -10.14
N LEU A 12 29.56 -41.62 -11.35
CA LEU A 12 29.16 -40.27 -11.71
C LEU A 12 27.82 -39.96 -11.06
N PHE A 13 27.81 -39.20 -9.98
CA PHE A 13 26.59 -38.58 -9.43
C PHE A 13 26.16 -37.45 -10.36
N LEU A 14 25.17 -37.72 -11.18
CA LEU A 14 24.45 -36.66 -11.90
C LEU A 14 23.52 -35.96 -10.90
N ASN A 15 24.00 -34.84 -10.35
CA ASN A 15 23.12 -33.89 -9.65
C ASN A 15 22.20 -33.25 -10.69
N SER A 16 21.03 -33.84 -10.87
CA SER A 16 19.94 -33.20 -11.60
C SER A 16 19.38 -32.09 -10.73
N CYS A 17 19.77 -30.84 -10.98
CA CYS A 17 19.10 -29.67 -10.45
C CYS A 17 17.69 -29.62 -11.06
N ASN A 18 16.71 -30.08 -10.31
CA ASN A 18 15.31 -29.89 -10.63
C ASN A 18 14.93 -28.43 -10.32
N THR A 19 15.12 -27.55 -11.30
CA THR A 19 14.63 -26.17 -11.25
C THR A 19 13.15 -26.16 -11.61
N GLY A 20 12.31 -26.60 -10.68
CA GLY A 20 10.86 -26.36 -10.78
C GLY A 20 10.60 -24.85 -10.72
N PRO A 21 9.59 -24.33 -11.43
CA PRO A 21 9.21 -22.94 -11.31
C PRO A 21 8.78 -22.65 -9.88
N GLN A 22 9.60 -21.93 -9.13
CA GLN A 22 9.24 -21.37 -7.84
C GLN A 22 8.07 -20.41 -8.06
N PRO A 23 6.96 -20.52 -7.29
CA PRO A 23 5.92 -19.50 -7.34
C PRO A 23 6.61 -18.18 -6.99
N GLY A 24 6.60 -17.25 -7.94
CA GLY A 24 7.22 -15.94 -7.77
C GLY A 24 6.67 -15.28 -6.52
N THR A 25 7.52 -15.16 -5.52
CA THR A 25 7.29 -14.23 -4.41
C THR A 25 7.32 -12.85 -5.06
N VAL A 26 6.13 -12.31 -5.33
CA VAL A 26 5.99 -10.90 -5.70
C VAL A 26 6.66 -10.13 -4.57
N PRO A 27 7.69 -9.31 -4.83
CA PRO A 27 8.24 -8.46 -3.77
C PRO A 27 7.09 -7.61 -3.24
N GLN A 28 6.77 -7.77 -1.97
CA GLN A 28 5.81 -6.91 -1.29
C GLN A 28 6.51 -5.56 -1.15
N GLU A 29 6.28 -4.68 -2.13
CA GLU A 29 6.80 -3.33 -2.13
C GLU A 29 6.27 -2.65 -0.87
N THR A 30 7.15 -2.48 0.09
CA THR A 30 6.83 -1.83 1.36
C THR A 30 6.46 -0.40 1.02
N ALA A 31 5.26 0.01 1.39
CA ALA A 31 4.81 1.39 1.24
C ALA A 31 5.82 2.33 1.90
N GLU A 32 6.66 2.98 1.11
CA GLU A 32 7.56 4.00 1.61
C GLU A 32 6.80 5.33 1.72
N LEU A 33 6.80 5.87 2.93
CA LEU A 33 6.33 7.23 3.17
C LEU A 33 7.32 8.22 2.56
N PRO A 34 6.84 9.39 2.08
CA PRO A 34 7.73 10.42 1.54
C PRO A 34 8.78 10.82 2.57
N ALA A 35 10.03 10.91 2.12
CA ALA A 35 11.21 11.18 2.96
C ALA A 35 11.24 12.61 3.57
N ASP A 36 10.31 13.48 3.18
CA ASP A 36 10.41 14.92 3.45
C ASP A 36 9.68 15.38 4.73
N ALA A 37 8.90 14.51 5.38
CA ALA A 37 8.24 14.81 6.64
C ALA A 37 8.82 13.92 7.74
N GLU A 38 9.31 14.53 8.81
CA GLU A 38 9.66 13.81 10.05
C GLU A 38 8.37 13.34 10.73
N LEU A 39 7.86 12.19 10.28
CA LEU A 39 6.61 11.63 10.79
C LEU A 39 6.84 10.93 12.13
N PRO A 40 5.87 10.97 13.05
CA PRO A 40 5.95 10.26 14.32
C PRO A 40 6.25 8.76 14.11
N ALA A 41 7.17 8.21 14.90
CA ALA A 41 7.58 6.81 14.75
C ALA A 41 6.41 5.82 14.91
N ASP A 42 5.48 6.12 15.81
CA ASP A 42 4.27 5.33 16.02
C ASP A 42 3.31 5.39 14.81
N PHE A 43 3.24 6.52 14.12
CA PHE A 43 2.50 6.60 12.85
C PHE A 43 3.15 5.77 11.76
N VAL A 44 4.48 5.78 11.64
CA VAL A 44 5.20 4.99 10.64
C VAL A 44 4.96 3.49 10.83
N GLU A 45 4.96 3.03 12.08
CA GLU A 45 4.65 1.63 12.42
C GLU A 45 3.19 1.29 12.09
N PHE A 46 2.25 2.12 12.55
CA PHE A 46 0.83 2.01 12.22
C PHE A 46 0.61 1.92 10.72
N TYR A 47 1.19 2.85 9.94
CA TYR A 47 1.00 2.98 8.51
C TYR A 47 1.44 1.72 7.74
N LYS A 48 2.59 1.16 8.10
CA LYS A 48 3.08 -0.10 7.51
C LYS A 48 2.09 -1.24 7.74
N ARG A 49 1.62 -1.39 8.97
CA ARG A 49 0.68 -2.45 9.35
C ARG A 49 -0.69 -2.23 8.72
N PHE A 50 -1.17 -0.99 8.68
CA PHE A 50 -2.44 -0.61 8.08
C PHE A 50 -2.54 -1.02 6.60
N HIS A 51 -1.43 -1.03 5.87
CA HIS A 51 -1.39 -1.41 4.47
C HIS A 51 -1.04 -2.89 4.24
N ALA A 52 -0.51 -3.58 5.22
CA ALA A 52 -0.13 -4.98 5.14
C ALA A 52 -1.23 -5.95 5.59
N ASP A 53 -2.06 -5.54 6.56
CA ASP A 53 -3.01 -6.40 7.26
C ASP A 53 -4.43 -5.88 7.10
N SER A 54 -5.29 -6.64 6.41
CA SER A 54 -6.68 -6.25 6.14
C SER A 54 -7.56 -6.18 7.38
N LEU A 55 -7.33 -7.05 8.35
CA LEU A 55 -8.10 -7.03 9.61
C LEU A 55 -7.69 -5.83 10.46
N TYR A 56 -6.40 -5.56 10.51
CA TYR A 56 -5.87 -4.38 11.18
C TYR A 56 -6.39 -3.09 10.52
N GLN A 57 -6.40 -3.04 9.17
CA GLN A 57 -6.94 -1.89 8.44
C GLN A 57 -8.40 -1.61 8.82
N ILE A 58 -9.28 -2.62 8.76
CA ILE A 58 -10.69 -2.47 9.11
C ILE A 58 -10.88 -2.03 10.57
N ALA A 59 -10.07 -2.56 11.47
CA ALA A 59 -10.14 -2.21 12.90
C ALA A 59 -9.66 -0.77 13.21
N HIS A 60 -8.88 -0.16 12.28
CA HIS A 60 -8.32 1.19 12.46
C HIS A 60 -8.88 2.19 11.44
N ILE A 61 -10.13 2.01 11.07
CA ILE A 61 -10.92 2.99 10.32
C ILE A 61 -12.06 3.45 11.22
N SER A 62 -12.23 4.75 11.33
CA SER A 62 -13.33 5.36 12.08
C SER A 62 -14.63 5.19 11.29
N TRP A 63 -15.46 4.23 11.70
CA TRP A 63 -16.71 3.91 11.02
C TRP A 63 -17.90 4.67 11.56
N PRO A 64 -18.84 5.10 10.70
CA PRO A 64 -18.80 5.08 9.24
C PRO A 64 -17.77 6.08 8.69
N LEU A 65 -16.90 5.63 7.75
CA LEU A 65 -15.85 6.47 7.21
C LEU A 65 -16.43 7.57 6.33
N GLN A 66 -16.13 8.81 6.67
CA GLN A 66 -16.58 9.99 5.92
C GLN A 66 -15.59 10.32 4.80
N GLY A 67 -16.12 10.92 3.73
CA GLY A 67 -15.29 11.45 2.67
C GLY A 67 -16.07 11.92 1.46
N ASP A 68 -15.35 12.07 0.34
CA ASP A 68 -15.95 12.51 -0.92
C ASP A 68 -15.56 11.57 -2.06
N VAL A 69 -16.45 11.42 -3.01
CA VAL A 69 -16.20 10.77 -4.31
C VAL A 69 -16.39 11.78 -5.43
N SER A 70 -15.68 11.58 -6.53
CA SER A 70 -15.84 12.39 -7.72
C SER A 70 -17.06 11.93 -8.52
N GLU A 71 -18.15 12.69 -8.47
CA GLU A 71 -19.33 12.45 -9.28
C GLU A 71 -19.16 13.11 -10.65
N GLN A 72 -19.27 12.33 -11.72
CA GLN A 72 -19.22 12.85 -13.07
C GLN A 72 -20.54 13.57 -13.40
N ILE A 73 -20.44 14.84 -13.82
CA ILE A 73 -21.60 15.65 -14.25
C ILE A 73 -21.81 15.53 -15.75
N ASP A 74 -20.70 15.59 -16.51
CA ASP A 74 -20.67 15.42 -17.96
C ASP A 74 -19.35 14.77 -18.39
N SER A 75 -19.09 14.70 -19.69
CA SER A 75 -17.90 14.03 -20.25
C SER A 75 -16.55 14.59 -19.75
N THR A 76 -16.54 15.81 -19.21
CA THR A 76 -15.31 16.54 -18.83
C THR A 76 -15.34 17.15 -17.43
N HIS A 77 -16.50 17.17 -16.79
CA HIS A 77 -16.66 17.82 -15.49
C HIS A 77 -17.01 16.83 -14.39
N TYR A 78 -16.33 17.00 -13.27
CA TYR A 78 -16.56 16.27 -12.03
C TYR A 78 -16.82 17.26 -10.90
N ARG A 79 -17.62 16.83 -9.92
CA ARG A 79 -17.79 17.54 -8.65
C ARG A 79 -17.60 16.60 -7.48
N PRO A 80 -17.12 17.11 -6.34
CA PRO A 80 -17.12 16.32 -5.12
C PRO A 80 -18.55 16.04 -4.66
N LYS A 81 -18.80 14.82 -4.25
CA LYS A 81 -20.04 14.35 -3.63
C LYS A 81 -19.69 13.63 -2.35
N THR A 82 -20.25 14.10 -1.25
CA THR A 82 -20.04 13.46 0.04
C THR A 82 -20.50 12.00 0.00
N ASN A 83 -19.65 11.14 0.49
CA ASN A 83 -19.88 9.71 0.61
C ASN A 83 -19.55 9.22 2.02
N THR A 84 -20.14 8.09 2.37
CA THR A 84 -19.91 7.42 3.63
C THR A 84 -19.76 5.93 3.36
N TRP A 85 -18.67 5.33 3.85
CA TRP A 85 -18.43 3.89 3.67
C TRP A 85 -18.70 3.14 4.96
N THR A 86 -19.20 1.93 4.82
CA THR A 86 -19.32 0.94 5.88
C THR A 86 -18.21 -0.11 5.76
N PRO A 87 -17.95 -0.92 6.80
CA PRO A 87 -16.95 -1.98 6.72
C PRO A 87 -17.18 -2.96 5.58
N GLU A 88 -18.45 -3.24 5.22
CA GLU A 88 -18.84 -4.18 4.17
C GLU A 88 -18.53 -3.65 2.75
N GLU A 89 -18.59 -2.33 2.59
CA GLU A 89 -18.33 -1.64 1.33
C GLU A 89 -16.85 -1.35 1.12
N TRP A 90 -16.07 -1.35 2.22
CA TRP A 90 -14.65 -1.01 2.15
C TRP A 90 -13.83 -2.05 1.39
N ARG A 91 -13.00 -1.58 0.50
CA ARG A 91 -12.01 -2.42 -0.19
C ARG A 91 -10.63 -2.14 0.39
N MET A 92 -9.92 -3.21 0.75
CA MET A 92 -8.57 -3.08 1.30
C MET A 92 -7.71 -2.21 0.40
N MET A 93 -7.21 -1.13 0.96
CA MET A 93 -6.28 -0.23 0.30
C MET A 93 -4.86 -0.76 0.48
N ARG A 94 -4.27 -1.20 -0.61
CA ARG A 94 -2.84 -1.53 -0.67
C ARG A 94 -2.12 -0.41 -1.40
N LEU A 95 -0.99 0.01 -0.88
CA LEU A 95 -0.16 0.99 -1.58
C LEU A 95 0.75 0.28 -2.57
N ASN A 96 0.39 0.38 -3.84
CA ASN A 96 1.25 0.04 -4.99
C ASN A 96 1.59 1.32 -5.77
N PHE A 97 1.87 2.40 -5.05
CA PHE A 97 2.16 3.68 -5.69
C PHE A 97 3.65 3.79 -5.98
N SER A 98 4.03 3.49 -7.21
CA SER A 98 5.39 3.74 -7.68
C SER A 98 5.68 5.25 -7.64
N PRO A 99 6.81 5.71 -7.08
CA PRO A 99 7.21 7.13 -7.09
C PRO A 99 7.34 7.70 -8.51
N ASN A 100 7.53 6.86 -9.51
CA ASN A 100 7.57 7.28 -10.92
C ASN A 100 6.20 7.69 -11.45
N ASP A 101 5.13 7.07 -10.93
CA ASP A 101 3.77 7.26 -11.42
C ASP A 101 2.95 8.20 -10.52
N TYR A 102 3.35 8.33 -9.25
CA TYR A 102 2.62 9.08 -8.24
C TYR A 102 3.51 10.06 -7.50
N LEU A 103 2.89 11.17 -7.10
CA LEU A 103 3.45 12.11 -6.15
C LEU A 103 2.69 11.96 -4.82
N ILE A 104 3.41 11.63 -3.77
CA ILE A 104 2.85 11.52 -2.42
C ILE A 104 3.32 12.72 -1.61
N GLN A 105 2.37 13.44 -1.02
CA GLN A 105 2.63 14.57 -0.13
C GLN A 105 1.98 14.29 1.22
N THR A 106 2.74 14.47 2.28
CA THR A 106 2.27 14.30 3.65
C THR A 106 2.38 15.62 4.39
N GLN A 107 1.30 15.99 5.08
CA GLN A 107 1.23 17.18 5.90
C GLN A 107 0.81 16.79 7.32
N MET A 108 1.60 17.18 8.31
CA MET A 108 1.28 16.99 9.71
C MET A 108 0.57 18.24 10.27
N LEU A 109 -0.52 18.05 10.97
CA LEU A 109 -1.23 19.09 11.71
C LEU A 109 -1.14 18.77 13.21
N GLY A 110 -0.27 19.50 13.92
CA GLY A 110 0.11 19.16 15.28
C GLY A 110 0.77 17.76 15.33
N ASP A 111 0.60 17.07 16.44
CA ASP A 111 1.11 15.73 16.71
C ASP A 111 0.01 14.64 16.63
N PHE A 112 -1.19 15.04 16.20
CA PHE A 112 -2.39 14.19 16.26
C PHE A 112 -3.08 13.97 14.92
N MET A 113 -2.70 14.66 13.84
CA MET A 113 -3.35 14.48 12.53
C MET A 113 -2.33 14.50 11.40
N ILE A 114 -2.49 13.56 10.46
CA ILE A 114 -1.70 13.48 9.23
C ILE A 114 -2.65 13.47 8.03
N ILE A 115 -2.40 14.40 7.12
CA ILE A 115 -3.09 14.48 5.83
C ILE A 115 -2.13 13.98 4.76
N GLU A 116 -2.55 13.00 4.02
CA GLU A 116 -1.80 12.46 2.89
C GLU A 116 -2.54 12.73 1.59
N ARG A 117 -1.82 13.25 0.61
CA ARG A 117 -2.32 13.48 -0.75
C ARG A 117 -1.48 12.71 -1.74
N ILE A 118 -2.12 11.87 -2.52
CA ILE A 118 -1.50 11.04 -3.55
C ILE A 118 -2.05 11.48 -4.89
N ARG A 119 -1.19 11.89 -5.81
CA ARG A 119 -1.56 12.35 -7.14
C ARG A 119 -0.89 11.52 -8.20
N ALA A 120 -1.66 11.06 -9.18
CA ALA A 120 -1.09 10.45 -10.37
C ALA A 120 -0.39 11.53 -11.23
N ARG A 121 0.78 11.20 -11.79
CA ARG A 121 1.55 12.15 -12.63
C ARG A 121 1.00 12.27 -14.05
N SER A 122 0.31 11.24 -14.53
CA SER A 122 -0.12 11.14 -15.92
C SER A 122 -1.61 11.46 -16.15
N VAL A 123 -2.41 11.49 -15.08
CA VAL A 123 -3.86 11.73 -15.17
C VAL A 123 -4.32 12.62 -14.02
N SER A 124 -5.46 13.29 -14.22
CA SER A 124 -6.06 14.17 -13.20
C SER A 124 -6.77 13.38 -12.10
N PHE A 125 -6.06 12.44 -11.49
CA PHE A 125 -6.56 11.61 -10.40
C PHE A 125 -5.71 11.78 -9.16
N GLY A 126 -6.36 11.88 -8.01
CA GLY A 126 -5.72 11.93 -6.71
C GLY A 126 -6.56 11.30 -5.61
N LEU A 127 -5.91 11.07 -4.49
CA LEU A 127 -6.53 10.64 -3.24
C LEU A 127 -6.13 11.59 -2.14
N GLU A 128 -7.05 11.88 -1.22
CA GLU A 128 -6.74 12.49 0.06
C GLU A 128 -7.18 11.54 1.18
N ARG A 129 -6.30 11.30 2.12
CA ARG A 129 -6.56 10.52 3.33
C ARG A 129 -6.18 11.34 4.54
N ARG A 130 -6.97 11.21 5.61
CA ARG A 130 -6.65 11.84 6.88
C ARG A 130 -6.63 10.79 7.97
N PHE A 131 -5.54 10.77 8.69
CA PHE A 131 -5.34 9.90 9.84
C PHE A 131 -5.32 10.78 11.09
N ALA A 132 -5.98 10.34 12.14
CA ALA A 132 -5.97 11.03 13.42
C ALA A 132 -5.57 10.08 14.54
N LYS A 133 -4.80 10.60 15.48
CA LYS A 133 -4.46 9.91 16.72
C LYS A 133 -5.60 10.07 17.70
N GLN A 134 -6.14 8.94 18.12
CA GLN A 134 -7.28 8.89 19.06
C GLN A 134 -6.81 9.13 20.51
N PRO A 135 -7.72 9.44 21.44
CA PRO A 135 -7.36 9.63 22.85
C PRO A 135 -6.70 8.42 23.53
N ASN A 136 -6.92 7.22 22.99
CA ASN A 136 -6.24 5.99 23.44
C ASN A 136 -4.81 5.85 22.90
N GLY A 137 -4.36 6.78 22.07
CA GLY A 137 -3.04 6.80 21.44
C GLY A 137 -2.93 6.05 20.12
N GLU A 138 -4.00 5.39 19.66
CA GLU A 138 -4.03 4.68 18.39
C GLU A 138 -4.32 5.61 17.22
N TRP A 139 -3.76 5.30 16.04
CA TRP A 139 -4.05 6.01 14.81
C TRP A 139 -5.21 5.37 14.08
N GLU A 140 -6.09 6.19 13.50
CA GLU A 140 -7.21 5.74 12.67
C GLU A 140 -7.31 6.55 11.39
N LEU A 141 -7.76 5.91 10.31
CA LEU A 141 -8.23 6.60 9.11
C LEU A 141 -9.61 7.21 9.40
N ILE A 142 -9.72 8.52 9.32
CA ILE A 142 -10.95 9.27 9.65
C ILE A 142 -11.61 9.92 8.44
N PHE A 143 -10.91 9.98 7.31
CA PHE A 143 -11.42 10.58 6.08
C PHE A 143 -10.73 9.99 4.85
N TYR A 144 -11.50 9.78 3.80
CA TYR A 144 -11.01 9.30 2.51
C TYR A 144 -11.73 10.04 1.38
N SER A 145 -10.97 10.57 0.43
CA SER A 145 -11.55 11.20 -0.76
C SER A 145 -10.78 10.81 -2.00
N ASP A 146 -11.48 10.46 -3.07
CA ASP A 146 -10.92 10.50 -4.40
C ASP A 146 -11.11 11.91 -4.97
N VAL A 147 -10.07 12.44 -5.61
CA VAL A 147 -10.09 13.78 -6.20
C VAL A 147 -9.78 13.67 -7.68
N GLN A 148 -10.72 14.08 -8.49
CA GLN A 148 -10.49 14.35 -9.91
C GLN A 148 -10.09 15.82 -10.04
N GLU A 149 -8.80 16.09 -10.35
CA GLU A 149 -8.38 17.45 -10.64
C GLU A 149 -8.89 17.85 -12.02
N ARG A 150 -9.44 19.06 -12.14
CA ARG A 150 -9.81 19.61 -13.45
C ARG A 150 -8.54 19.69 -14.28
N GLY A 151 -8.54 19.01 -15.43
CA GLY A 151 -7.50 19.23 -16.43
C GLY A 151 -7.42 20.72 -16.77
N LYS A 152 -6.21 21.29 -16.69
CA LYS A 152 -5.94 22.64 -17.18
C LYS A 152 -5.95 22.66 -18.67
#